data_492a8af59acefd1c3290607834b14974
#
_entry.id   492a8af59acefd1c3290607834b14974
#
_cell.length_a   1.000
_cell.length_b   1.000
_cell.length_c   1.000
_cell.angle_alpha   90.00
_cell.angle_beta   90.00
_cell.angle_gamma   90.00
#
_symmetry.space_group_name_H-M   'P 1'
#
loop_
_entity.id
_entity.type
_entity.pdbx_description
1 polymer ?
#
loop_
_entity_poly.entity_id
_entity_poly.type
_entity_poly.pdbx_seq_one_letter_code
_entity_poly.pdbx_strand_id
1 'polypeptide(L)'
;MSAKKRLDVLLVERGLAESRSQAQALVLAGLVKGFSKAGAQVDDAAELEVTQAPRFVSRGGEKLAHALDELGVEVAGEDCLDVGASTGGFTDCLLQAGAARVVALDVGHGQLHPKLRADPRVTVLERANVRDLRCEELPFQPTFITCDVSFIGLAKALPPALACAAAGWRALVLVKPQFEAGPADVGKGGVVRDPEVRSRVLADVVAQAPGWGAHVLATTESPLRGPKGNVEIFVYLAES
;
A
#
# COMPACT_ATOMS: atom_id res chain seq x y z
N MET A 1 38.74 -24.34 -18.44
CA MET A 1 37.69 -24.66 -17.46
C MET A 1 37.51 -23.43 -16.60
N SER A 2 36.34 -22.85 -16.55
CA SER A 2 36.06 -21.70 -15.68
C SER A 2 36.17 -22.12 -14.20
N ALA A 3 36.77 -21.28 -13.39
CA ALA A 3 36.92 -21.55 -11.96
C ALA A 3 35.57 -21.40 -11.28
N LYS A 4 35.21 -22.34 -10.39
CA LYS A 4 34.01 -22.21 -9.56
C LYS A 4 34.38 -21.53 -8.25
N LYS A 5 33.54 -20.54 -7.87
CA LYS A 5 33.66 -19.81 -6.60
C LYS A 5 32.37 -19.94 -5.78
N ARG A 6 32.48 -19.77 -4.49
CA ARG A 6 31.27 -19.66 -3.65
C ARG A 6 30.49 -18.41 -4.01
N LEU A 7 29.15 -18.52 -4.08
CA LEU A 7 28.28 -17.41 -4.43
C LEU A 7 28.45 -16.21 -3.50
N ASP A 8 28.54 -16.42 -2.17
CA ASP A 8 28.72 -15.36 -1.19
C ASP A 8 30.08 -14.61 -1.36
N VAL A 9 31.08 -15.27 -1.87
CA VAL A 9 32.38 -14.65 -2.19
C VAL A 9 32.30 -13.88 -3.50
N LEU A 10 31.69 -14.48 -4.51
CA LEU A 10 31.54 -13.88 -5.84
C LEU A 10 30.70 -12.62 -5.84
N LEU A 11 29.63 -12.57 -5.00
CA LEU A 11 28.81 -11.37 -4.81
C LEU A 11 29.63 -10.20 -4.26
N VAL A 12 30.53 -10.45 -3.30
CA VAL A 12 31.42 -9.41 -2.75
C VAL A 12 32.47 -8.98 -3.77
N GLU A 13 33.13 -9.93 -4.43
CA GLU A 13 34.18 -9.62 -5.44
C GLU A 13 33.64 -8.76 -6.60
N ARG A 14 32.33 -8.89 -6.93
CA ARG A 14 31.68 -8.10 -7.98
C ARG A 14 31.03 -6.82 -7.48
N GLY A 15 31.19 -6.47 -6.20
CA GLY A 15 30.58 -5.28 -5.62
C GLY A 15 29.06 -5.33 -5.49
N LEU A 16 28.46 -6.53 -5.59
CA LEU A 16 27.02 -6.76 -5.40
C LEU A 16 26.62 -6.90 -3.94
N ALA A 17 27.59 -7.01 -3.04
CA ALA A 17 27.45 -6.96 -1.59
C ALA A 17 28.70 -6.37 -0.96
N GLU A 18 28.55 -5.63 0.14
CA GLU A 18 29.67 -4.98 0.86
C GLU A 18 30.47 -5.98 1.72
N SER A 19 29.82 -7.09 2.12
CA SER A 19 30.41 -8.12 2.96
C SER A 19 29.80 -9.50 2.68
N ARG A 20 30.52 -10.56 3.09
CA ARG A 20 30.00 -11.93 2.98
C ARG A 20 28.73 -12.15 3.80
N SER A 21 28.59 -11.52 4.96
CA SER A 21 27.38 -11.59 5.77
C SER A 21 26.19 -10.96 5.06
N GLN A 22 26.38 -9.83 4.41
CA GLN A 22 25.35 -9.20 3.56
C GLN A 22 25.02 -10.07 2.34
N ALA A 23 26.02 -10.63 1.65
CA ALA A 23 25.79 -11.55 0.55
C ALA A 23 24.95 -12.77 0.96
N GLN A 24 25.23 -13.35 2.13
CA GLN A 24 24.45 -14.46 2.68
C GLN A 24 23.02 -14.05 3.01
N ALA A 25 22.81 -12.85 3.57
CA ALA A 25 21.48 -12.30 3.84
C ALA A 25 20.67 -12.07 2.55
N LEU A 26 21.31 -11.52 1.50
CA LEU A 26 20.66 -11.34 0.18
C LEU A 26 20.20 -12.67 -0.42
N VAL A 27 21.03 -13.72 -0.35
CA VAL A 27 20.66 -15.06 -0.86
C VAL A 27 19.54 -15.66 -0.02
N LEU A 28 19.63 -15.56 1.31
CA LEU A 28 18.59 -16.07 2.23
C LEU A 28 17.25 -15.37 2.01
N ALA A 29 17.28 -14.08 1.72
CA ALA A 29 16.09 -13.27 1.39
C ALA A 29 15.53 -13.54 -0.02
N GLY A 30 16.18 -14.42 -0.82
CA GLY A 30 15.74 -14.72 -2.20
C GLY A 30 16.00 -13.60 -3.20
N LEU A 31 16.86 -12.64 -2.86
CA LEU A 31 17.16 -11.46 -3.69
C LEU A 31 18.23 -11.71 -4.74
N VAL A 32 18.87 -12.87 -4.73
CA VAL A 32 19.83 -13.28 -5.78
C VAL A 32 19.12 -14.24 -6.73
N LYS A 33 18.84 -13.79 -7.94
CA LYS A 33 18.05 -14.53 -8.92
C LYS A 33 18.69 -15.88 -9.26
N GLY A 34 17.88 -16.93 -9.18
CA GLY A 34 18.30 -18.31 -9.50
C GLY A 34 19.10 -19.01 -8.41
N PHE A 35 19.34 -18.40 -7.25
CA PHE A 35 20.11 -18.99 -6.16
C PHE A 35 19.40 -18.95 -4.82
N SER A 36 19.44 -20.09 -4.09
CA SER A 36 18.84 -20.23 -2.75
C SER A 36 19.85 -20.60 -1.66
N LYS A 37 21.13 -20.81 -2.02
CA LYS A 37 22.19 -21.20 -1.07
C LYS A 37 23.42 -20.34 -1.26
N ALA A 38 23.79 -19.57 -0.25
CA ALA A 38 24.94 -18.68 -0.26
C ALA A 38 26.29 -19.40 -0.50
N GLY A 39 26.39 -20.65 -0.08
CA GLY A 39 27.55 -21.50 -0.30
C GLY A 39 27.58 -22.22 -1.64
N ALA A 40 26.64 -22.00 -2.54
CA ALA A 40 26.60 -22.63 -3.86
C ALA A 40 27.91 -22.36 -4.63
N GLN A 41 28.41 -23.38 -5.33
CA GLN A 41 29.55 -23.23 -6.24
C GLN A 41 29.04 -22.76 -7.59
N VAL A 42 29.42 -21.55 -7.95
CA VAL A 42 28.95 -20.85 -9.17
C VAL A 42 30.17 -20.61 -10.07
N ASP A 43 29.95 -20.70 -11.36
CA ASP A 43 30.93 -20.36 -12.36
C ASP A 43 31.36 -18.90 -12.20
N ASP A 44 32.67 -18.62 -12.21
CA ASP A 44 33.20 -17.26 -12.07
C ASP A 44 32.72 -16.32 -13.22
N ALA A 45 32.28 -16.88 -14.34
CA ALA A 45 31.69 -16.12 -15.45
C ALA A 45 30.16 -16.00 -15.41
N ALA A 46 29.47 -16.61 -14.42
CA ALA A 46 28.02 -16.58 -14.34
C ALA A 46 27.48 -15.15 -14.15
N GLU A 47 26.41 -14.80 -14.84
CA GLU A 47 25.70 -13.56 -14.55
C GLU A 47 24.98 -13.66 -13.20
N LEU A 48 25.22 -12.66 -12.34
CA LEU A 48 24.58 -12.54 -11.04
C LEU A 48 23.69 -11.28 -11.05
N GLU A 49 22.42 -11.50 -10.77
CA GLU A 49 21.43 -10.43 -10.66
C GLU A 49 20.94 -10.39 -9.20
N VAL A 50 21.21 -9.26 -8.54
CA VAL A 50 20.66 -8.98 -7.20
C VAL A 50 19.50 -8.02 -7.35
N THR A 51 18.31 -8.47 -6.97
CA THR A 51 17.13 -7.63 -6.92
C THR A 51 17.15 -6.81 -5.63
N GLN A 52 16.69 -5.58 -5.69
CA GLN A 52 16.52 -4.79 -4.47
C GLN A 52 15.42 -5.39 -3.60
N ALA A 53 15.61 -5.34 -2.29
CA ALA A 53 14.53 -5.68 -1.37
C ALA A 53 13.35 -4.73 -1.63
N PRO A 54 12.11 -5.24 -1.62
CA PRO A 54 10.94 -4.38 -1.73
C PRO A 54 11.01 -3.26 -0.68
N ARG A 55 10.77 -2.03 -1.10
CA ARG A 55 10.76 -0.86 -0.20
C ARG A 55 9.71 -1.02 0.90
N PHE A 56 8.56 -1.58 0.56
CA PHE A 56 7.43 -1.76 1.46
C PHE A 56 7.05 -3.25 1.57
N VAL A 57 6.34 -3.61 2.63
CA VAL A 57 5.87 -4.98 2.88
C VAL A 57 4.92 -5.52 1.81
N SER A 58 4.36 -4.64 0.96
CA SER A 58 3.58 -5.02 -0.22
C SER A 58 3.59 -3.91 -1.27
N ARG A 59 3.14 -4.25 -2.50
CA ARG A 59 3.00 -3.31 -3.62
C ARG A 59 2.05 -2.12 -3.32
N GLY A 60 1.17 -2.27 -2.33
CA GLY A 60 0.32 -1.17 -1.87
C GLY A 60 1.13 0.04 -1.44
N GLY A 61 2.25 -0.18 -0.73
CA GLY A 61 3.13 0.92 -0.31
C GLY A 61 3.67 1.77 -1.45
N GLU A 62 4.02 1.14 -2.58
CA GLU A 62 4.47 1.88 -3.78
C GLU A 62 3.35 2.75 -4.39
N LYS A 63 2.10 2.28 -4.33
CA LYS A 63 0.95 3.08 -4.79
C LYS A 63 0.79 4.33 -3.96
N LEU A 64 0.76 4.17 -2.63
CA LEU A 64 0.58 5.28 -1.70
C LEU A 64 1.77 6.25 -1.76
N ALA A 65 3.00 5.74 -1.79
CA ALA A 65 4.20 6.58 -1.89
C ALA A 65 4.18 7.48 -3.12
N HIS A 66 3.79 6.93 -4.28
CA HIS A 66 3.62 7.71 -5.50
C HIS A 66 2.55 8.81 -5.32
N ALA A 67 1.40 8.48 -4.74
CA ALA A 67 0.32 9.45 -4.57
C ALA A 67 0.70 10.58 -3.58
N LEU A 68 1.42 10.26 -2.49
CA LEU A 68 1.93 11.25 -1.56
C LEU A 68 2.92 12.20 -2.24
N ASP A 69 3.84 11.66 -3.04
CA ASP A 69 4.85 12.43 -3.77
C ASP A 69 4.23 13.29 -4.87
N GLU A 70 3.42 12.70 -5.75
CA GLU A 70 2.79 13.37 -6.89
C GLU A 70 1.84 14.51 -6.48
N LEU A 71 1.15 14.33 -5.36
CA LEU A 71 0.19 15.32 -4.84
C LEU A 71 0.81 16.26 -3.79
N GLY A 72 2.08 16.09 -3.45
CA GLY A 72 2.75 16.90 -2.42
C GLY A 72 2.11 16.75 -1.04
N VAL A 73 1.65 15.54 -0.68
CA VAL A 73 0.96 15.29 0.59
C VAL A 73 1.95 14.88 1.65
N GLU A 74 2.10 15.70 2.68
CA GLU A 74 2.92 15.40 3.85
C GLU A 74 2.08 14.75 4.95
N VAL A 75 2.62 13.68 5.55
CA VAL A 75 1.99 12.93 6.64
C VAL A 75 2.90 12.83 7.87
N ALA A 76 4.02 13.54 7.87
CA ALA A 76 4.94 13.55 8.99
C ALA A 76 4.26 14.10 10.26
N GLY A 77 4.32 13.33 11.36
CA GLY A 77 3.68 13.71 12.62
C GLY A 77 2.17 13.46 12.69
N GLU A 78 1.54 13.01 11.61
CA GLU A 78 0.09 12.75 11.56
C GLU A 78 -0.28 11.47 12.33
N ASP A 79 -1.45 11.48 12.93
CA ASP A 79 -2.14 10.32 13.48
C ASP A 79 -3.03 9.71 12.38
N CYS A 80 -2.67 8.52 11.89
CA CYS A 80 -3.25 7.97 10.68
C CYS A 80 -4.23 6.81 10.96
N LEU A 81 -5.26 6.70 10.11
CA LEU A 81 -6.12 5.51 10.02
C LEU A 81 -5.97 4.91 8.62
N ASP A 82 -5.50 3.68 8.53
CA ASP A 82 -5.38 2.90 7.29
C ASP A 82 -6.54 1.92 7.18
N VAL A 83 -7.54 2.25 6.36
CA VAL A 83 -8.76 1.45 6.15
C VAL A 83 -8.54 0.46 5.02
N GLY A 84 -8.59 -0.84 5.35
CA GLY A 84 -8.27 -1.93 4.43
C GLY A 84 -6.78 -2.24 4.42
N ALA A 85 -6.13 -2.24 5.59
CA ALA A 85 -4.68 -2.37 5.73
C ALA A 85 -4.10 -3.65 5.12
N SER A 86 -4.83 -4.77 5.12
CA SER A 86 -4.40 -6.06 4.56
C SER A 86 -3.01 -6.46 5.07
N THR A 87 -2.03 -6.64 4.18
CA THR A 87 -0.63 -6.93 4.54
C THR A 87 0.13 -5.74 5.12
N GLY A 88 -0.43 -4.53 5.07
CA GLY A 88 0.14 -3.32 5.66
C GLY A 88 0.97 -2.46 4.71
N GLY A 89 0.74 -2.56 3.40
CA GLY A 89 1.50 -1.75 2.44
C GLY A 89 1.34 -0.25 2.66
N PHE A 90 0.11 0.24 2.87
CA PHE A 90 -0.15 1.64 3.15
C PHE A 90 0.36 2.02 4.55
N THR A 91 0.09 1.19 5.56
CA THR A 91 0.62 1.37 6.92
C THR A 91 2.15 1.54 6.92
N ASP A 92 2.90 0.67 6.21
CA ASP A 92 4.37 0.75 6.11
C ASP A 92 4.81 2.05 5.41
N CYS A 93 4.10 2.45 4.35
CA CYS A 93 4.36 3.70 3.65
C CYS A 93 4.16 4.92 4.55
N LEU A 94 3.04 4.99 5.28
CA LEU A 94 2.75 6.07 6.23
C LEU A 94 3.83 6.19 7.30
N LEU A 95 4.25 5.06 7.89
CA LEU A 95 5.31 5.03 8.91
C LEU A 95 6.66 5.49 8.36
N GLN A 96 7.02 5.09 7.12
CA GLN A 96 8.24 5.53 6.46
C GLN A 96 8.18 7.00 6.06
N ALA A 97 6.99 7.53 5.76
CA ALA A 97 6.75 8.96 5.50
C ALA A 97 6.67 9.80 6.78
N GLY A 98 6.86 9.20 7.95
CA GLY A 98 6.99 9.92 9.23
C GLY A 98 5.69 10.07 10.02
N ALA A 99 4.63 9.33 9.70
CA ALA A 99 3.42 9.30 10.52
C ALA A 99 3.75 8.99 11.99
N ALA A 100 3.13 9.71 12.92
CA ALA A 100 3.35 9.53 14.36
C ALA A 100 2.79 8.17 14.83
N ARG A 101 1.58 7.85 14.43
CA ARG A 101 0.88 6.59 14.78
C ARG A 101 -0.03 6.17 13.62
N VAL A 102 -0.28 4.86 13.51
CA VAL A 102 -1.20 4.32 12.49
C VAL A 102 -2.12 3.28 13.13
N VAL A 103 -3.42 3.45 12.99
CA VAL A 103 -4.39 2.36 13.18
C VAL A 103 -4.54 1.61 11.87
N ALA A 104 -4.13 0.34 11.84
CA ALA A 104 -4.31 -0.56 10.72
C ALA A 104 -5.62 -1.33 10.88
N LEU A 105 -6.67 -0.93 10.15
CA LEU A 105 -8.01 -1.50 10.22
C LEU A 105 -8.26 -2.44 9.04
N ASP A 106 -8.67 -3.68 9.32
CA ASP A 106 -9.04 -4.65 8.28
C ASP A 106 -10.12 -5.64 8.78
N VAL A 107 -10.98 -6.09 7.85
CA VAL A 107 -11.95 -7.16 8.13
C VAL A 107 -11.30 -8.54 8.26
N GLY A 108 -10.12 -8.71 7.68
CA GLY A 108 -9.31 -9.93 7.75
C GLY A 108 -8.69 -10.12 9.14
N HIS A 109 -7.96 -11.22 9.27
CA HIS A 109 -7.23 -11.55 10.50
C HIS A 109 -5.88 -12.17 10.17
N GLY A 110 -4.83 -11.76 10.89
CA GLY A 110 -3.49 -12.33 10.77
C GLY A 110 -2.80 -11.98 9.44
N GLN A 111 -3.30 -10.98 8.69
CA GLN A 111 -2.73 -10.60 7.40
C GLN A 111 -1.60 -9.58 7.53
N LEU A 112 -1.68 -8.70 8.53
CA LEU A 112 -0.70 -7.64 8.72
C LEU A 112 0.70 -8.23 8.94
N HIS A 113 1.67 -7.69 8.21
CA HIS A 113 3.06 -8.17 8.25
C HIS A 113 3.63 -8.11 9.68
N PRO A 114 4.38 -9.15 10.14
CA PRO A 114 4.89 -9.23 11.52
C PRO A 114 5.72 -8.00 11.96
N LYS A 115 6.52 -7.43 11.05
CA LYS A 115 7.28 -6.19 11.30
C LYS A 115 6.37 -5.04 11.76
N LEU A 116 5.23 -4.85 11.08
CA LEU A 116 4.29 -3.77 11.40
C LEU A 116 3.51 -4.05 12.67
N ARG A 117 3.13 -5.32 12.87
CA ARG A 117 2.45 -5.75 14.10
C ARG A 117 3.31 -5.55 15.34
N ALA A 118 4.64 -5.59 15.20
CA ALA A 118 5.59 -5.36 16.29
C ALA A 118 6.01 -3.88 16.46
N ASP A 119 5.63 -2.99 15.53
CA ASP A 119 5.97 -1.57 15.62
C ASP A 119 5.08 -0.89 16.67
N PRO A 120 5.66 -0.24 17.71
CA PRO A 120 4.90 0.39 18.79
C PRO A 120 3.99 1.55 18.32
N ARG A 121 4.21 2.07 17.10
CA ARG A 121 3.37 3.12 16.51
C ARG A 121 2.12 2.55 15.83
N VAL A 122 2.00 1.22 15.69
CA VAL A 122 0.89 0.58 14.99
C VAL A 122 -0.10 -0.02 15.98
N THR A 123 -1.35 0.42 15.89
CA THR A 123 -2.47 -0.26 16.53
C THR A 123 -3.19 -1.12 15.50
N VAL A 124 -3.30 -2.42 15.79
CA VAL A 124 -3.92 -3.39 14.88
C VAL A 124 -5.39 -3.58 15.24
N LEU A 125 -6.29 -3.26 14.32
CA LEU A 125 -7.73 -3.44 14.46
C LEU A 125 -8.23 -4.40 13.37
N GLU A 126 -8.07 -5.69 13.62
CA GLU A 126 -8.47 -6.78 12.74
C GLU A 126 -9.88 -7.31 13.06
N ARG A 127 -10.51 -8.02 12.10
CA ARG A 127 -11.91 -8.47 12.16
C ARG A 127 -12.89 -7.32 12.37
N ALA A 128 -12.49 -6.12 11.99
CA ALA A 128 -13.25 -4.91 12.13
C ALA A 128 -13.79 -4.46 10.75
N ASN A 129 -15.10 -4.34 10.65
CA ASN A 129 -15.70 -3.79 9.43
C ASN A 129 -15.82 -2.28 9.60
N VAL A 130 -15.21 -1.53 8.72
CA VAL A 130 -15.25 -0.05 8.78
C VAL A 130 -16.67 0.52 8.82
N ARG A 131 -17.66 -0.18 8.25
CA ARG A 131 -19.06 0.26 8.30
C ARG A 131 -19.66 0.28 9.70
N ASP A 132 -19.10 -0.53 10.59
CA ASP A 132 -19.57 -0.69 11.96
C ASP A 132 -18.58 -0.05 12.97
N LEU A 133 -17.58 0.70 12.46
CA LEU A 133 -16.55 1.35 13.25
C LEU A 133 -17.17 2.36 14.22
N ARG A 134 -16.82 2.23 15.49
CA ARG A 134 -17.16 3.19 16.54
C ARG A 134 -15.91 3.97 16.94
N CYS A 135 -16.03 5.27 17.11
CA CYS A 135 -14.87 6.12 17.37
C CYS A 135 -14.15 5.78 18.68
N GLU A 136 -14.87 5.20 19.64
CA GLU A 136 -14.31 4.72 20.93
C GLU A 136 -13.38 3.52 20.76
N GLU A 137 -13.42 2.83 19.63
CA GLU A 137 -12.52 1.71 19.30
C GLU A 137 -11.15 2.20 18.83
N LEU A 138 -11.04 3.48 18.46
CA LEU A 138 -9.79 4.09 18.04
C LEU A 138 -9.05 4.68 19.24
N PRO A 139 -7.73 4.48 19.36
CA PRO A 139 -6.92 5.04 20.45
C PRO A 139 -6.72 6.56 20.34
N PHE A 140 -7.09 7.15 19.20
CA PHE A 140 -7.00 8.58 18.90
C PHE A 140 -7.93 8.93 17.74
N GLN A 141 -8.25 10.21 17.58
CA GLN A 141 -8.93 10.73 16.41
C GLN A 141 -7.90 10.91 15.27
N PRO A 142 -8.05 10.22 14.14
CA PRO A 142 -7.09 10.35 13.04
C PRO A 142 -7.18 11.74 12.38
N THR A 143 -6.01 12.29 12.06
CA THR A 143 -5.87 13.53 11.29
C THR A 143 -5.67 13.25 9.80
N PHE A 144 -5.19 12.04 9.47
CA PHE A 144 -5.02 11.57 8.10
C PHE A 144 -5.60 10.16 7.91
N ILE A 145 -6.38 9.97 6.85
CA ILE A 145 -7.03 8.67 6.56
C ILE A 145 -6.60 8.18 5.20
N THR A 146 -6.18 6.91 5.12
CA THR A 146 -6.05 6.18 3.87
C THR A 146 -7.16 5.15 3.75
N CYS A 147 -7.66 4.90 2.51
CA CYS A 147 -8.70 3.90 2.27
C CYS A 147 -8.40 3.11 1.00
N ASP A 148 -8.08 1.81 1.17
CA ASP A 148 -7.82 0.84 0.10
C ASP A 148 -8.71 -0.41 0.28
N VAL A 149 -10.02 -0.25 0.16
CA VAL A 149 -10.97 -1.35 0.37
C VAL A 149 -11.28 -2.11 -0.92
N SER A 150 -11.72 -3.35 -0.78
CA SER A 150 -12.17 -4.21 -1.88
C SER A 150 -13.56 -4.76 -1.58
N PHE A 151 -14.34 -5.00 -2.64
CA PHE A 151 -15.70 -5.58 -2.57
C PHE A 151 -16.76 -4.69 -1.91
N ILE A 152 -16.42 -3.44 -1.62
CA ILE A 152 -17.32 -2.41 -1.07
C ILE A 152 -16.99 -1.08 -1.72
N GLY A 153 -18.00 -0.29 -2.05
CA GLY A 153 -17.81 1.07 -2.56
C GLY A 153 -17.46 2.07 -1.46
N LEU A 154 -16.75 3.14 -1.84
CA LEU A 154 -16.31 4.21 -0.94
C LEU A 154 -17.46 4.89 -0.22
N ALA A 155 -18.62 5.02 -0.86
CA ALA A 155 -19.84 5.57 -0.26
C ALA A 155 -20.27 4.85 1.04
N LYS A 156 -19.87 3.61 1.22
CA LYS A 156 -20.16 2.81 2.42
C LYS A 156 -18.98 2.69 3.38
N ALA A 157 -17.77 2.76 2.86
CA ALA A 157 -16.55 2.56 3.65
C ALA A 157 -16.06 3.85 4.29
N LEU A 158 -16.15 4.97 3.57
CA LEU A 158 -15.49 6.20 3.97
C LEU A 158 -16.23 6.99 5.07
N PRO A 159 -17.57 7.20 5.01
CA PRO A 159 -18.25 8.03 5.99
C PRO A 159 -18.05 7.62 7.45
N PRO A 160 -18.10 6.33 7.85
CA PRO A 160 -17.82 5.95 9.24
C PRO A 160 -16.41 6.28 9.70
N ALA A 161 -15.41 6.15 8.81
CA ALA A 161 -14.03 6.50 9.13
C ALA A 161 -13.85 8.01 9.31
N LEU A 162 -14.45 8.82 8.42
CA LEU A 162 -14.43 10.28 8.50
C LEU A 162 -15.13 10.81 9.74
N ALA A 163 -16.23 10.19 10.16
CA ALA A 163 -16.97 10.58 11.37
C ALA A 163 -16.12 10.46 12.65
N CYS A 164 -15.05 9.64 12.63
CA CYS A 164 -14.14 9.46 13.75
C CYS A 164 -12.87 10.32 13.66
N ALA A 165 -12.74 11.12 12.61
CA ALA A 165 -11.57 11.96 12.40
C ALA A 165 -11.56 13.22 13.27
N ALA A 166 -10.38 13.75 13.53
CA ALA A 166 -10.20 15.06 14.14
C ALA A 166 -10.61 16.18 13.17
N ALA A 167 -10.99 17.32 13.68
CA ALA A 167 -11.26 18.50 12.85
C ALA A 167 -10.05 18.86 11.98
N GLY A 168 -10.29 19.26 10.74
CA GLY A 168 -9.25 19.56 9.75
C GLY A 168 -8.61 18.31 9.13
N TRP A 169 -9.25 17.16 9.22
CA TRP A 169 -8.75 15.91 8.65
C TRP A 169 -8.53 16.01 7.13
N ARG A 170 -7.60 15.18 6.66
CA ARG A 170 -7.36 14.93 5.24
C ARG A 170 -7.43 13.42 4.97
N ALA A 171 -7.77 13.05 3.74
CA ALA A 171 -7.83 11.65 3.36
C ALA A 171 -7.31 11.40 1.94
N LEU A 172 -6.64 10.28 1.73
CA LEU A 172 -6.19 9.80 0.44
C LEU A 172 -6.83 8.44 0.16
N VAL A 173 -7.84 8.41 -0.70
CA VAL A 173 -8.67 7.24 -0.93
C VAL A 173 -8.44 6.66 -2.31
N LEU A 174 -8.37 5.33 -2.42
CA LEU A 174 -8.14 4.63 -3.67
C LEU A 174 -9.46 4.21 -4.30
N VAL A 175 -9.85 4.90 -5.36
CA VAL A 175 -11.01 4.56 -6.20
C VAL A 175 -10.65 3.34 -7.05
N LYS A 176 -11.43 2.28 -6.90
CA LYS A 176 -11.31 1.05 -7.69
C LYS A 176 -12.54 0.93 -8.59
N PRO A 177 -12.45 1.27 -9.88
CA PRO A 177 -13.61 1.31 -10.77
C PRO A 177 -14.44 0.02 -10.75
N GLN A 178 -13.81 -1.13 -10.59
CA GLN A 178 -14.50 -2.42 -10.55
C GLN A 178 -15.41 -2.64 -9.32
N PHE A 179 -15.29 -1.81 -8.27
CA PHE A 179 -16.13 -1.86 -7.07
C PHE A 179 -17.08 -0.68 -6.94
N GLU A 180 -16.90 0.33 -7.79
CA GLU A 180 -17.76 1.52 -7.86
C GLU A 180 -18.72 1.46 -9.05
N ALA A 181 -18.29 0.86 -10.18
CA ALA A 181 -19.12 0.72 -11.37
C ALA A 181 -20.27 -0.29 -11.18
N GLY A 182 -21.35 -0.08 -11.91
CA GLY A 182 -22.44 -1.05 -11.99
C GLY A 182 -22.00 -2.38 -12.65
N PRO A 183 -22.72 -3.49 -12.37
CA PRO A 183 -22.34 -4.81 -12.92
C PRO A 183 -22.24 -4.86 -14.44
N ALA A 184 -23.00 -4.03 -15.16
CA ALA A 184 -22.99 -3.95 -16.63
C ALA A 184 -21.67 -3.37 -17.18
N ASP A 185 -20.99 -2.55 -16.42
CA ASP A 185 -19.74 -1.86 -16.80
C ASP A 185 -18.49 -2.67 -16.46
N VAL A 186 -18.64 -3.72 -15.66
CA VAL A 186 -17.55 -4.59 -15.26
C VAL A 186 -17.43 -5.77 -16.23
N GLY A 187 -16.40 -5.75 -17.05
CA GLY A 187 -16.18 -6.76 -18.06
C GLY A 187 -15.77 -8.14 -17.49
N LYS A 188 -15.68 -9.12 -18.39
CA LYS A 188 -15.22 -10.47 -18.04
C LYS A 188 -13.88 -10.43 -17.30
N GLY A 189 -13.81 -11.11 -16.17
CA GLY A 189 -12.64 -11.15 -15.28
C GLY A 189 -12.61 -10.03 -14.25
N GLY A 190 -13.65 -9.17 -14.15
CA GLY A 190 -13.72 -8.10 -13.15
C GLY A 190 -12.86 -6.89 -13.52
N VAL A 191 -12.73 -6.57 -14.82
CA VAL A 191 -11.90 -5.47 -15.30
C VAL A 191 -12.74 -4.44 -16.04
N VAL A 192 -12.66 -3.18 -15.61
CA VAL A 192 -13.22 -2.01 -16.29
C VAL A 192 -12.20 -1.50 -17.29
N ARG A 193 -12.40 -1.84 -18.58
CA ARG A 193 -11.46 -1.49 -19.67
C ARG A 193 -11.76 -0.14 -20.30
N ASP A 194 -13.04 0.23 -20.32
CA ASP A 194 -13.49 1.46 -20.96
C ASP A 194 -13.02 2.71 -20.18
N PRO A 195 -12.26 3.62 -20.80
CA PRO A 195 -11.83 4.86 -20.17
C PRO A 195 -13.00 5.77 -19.78
N GLU A 196 -14.08 5.77 -20.56
CA GLU A 196 -15.26 6.62 -20.28
C GLU A 196 -15.97 6.15 -19.00
N VAL A 197 -16.07 4.83 -18.82
CA VAL A 197 -16.60 4.25 -17.57
C VAL A 197 -15.73 4.65 -16.38
N ARG A 198 -14.40 4.58 -16.51
CA ARG A 198 -13.50 4.99 -15.42
C ARG A 198 -13.65 6.47 -15.08
N SER A 199 -13.75 7.32 -16.11
CA SER A 199 -13.95 8.77 -15.91
C SER A 199 -15.29 9.07 -15.25
N ARG A 200 -16.36 8.39 -15.65
CA ARG A 200 -17.68 8.51 -15.03
C ARG A 200 -17.65 8.07 -13.56
N VAL A 201 -17.04 6.91 -13.27
CA VAL A 201 -16.90 6.41 -11.89
C VAL A 201 -16.14 7.40 -11.01
N LEU A 202 -15.05 7.97 -11.51
CA LEU A 202 -14.32 8.99 -10.77
C LEU A 202 -15.19 10.22 -10.52
N ALA A 203 -15.90 10.69 -11.53
CA ALA A 203 -16.82 11.84 -11.41
C ALA A 203 -17.94 11.57 -10.39
N ASP A 204 -18.49 10.36 -10.37
CA ASP A 204 -19.52 9.94 -9.42
C ASP A 204 -19.00 9.94 -7.98
N VAL A 205 -17.75 9.46 -7.75
CA VAL A 205 -17.10 9.50 -6.43
C VAL A 205 -16.82 10.94 -6.00
N VAL A 206 -16.30 11.77 -6.90
CA VAL A 206 -16.04 13.20 -6.63
C VAL A 206 -17.33 13.94 -6.29
N ALA A 207 -18.44 13.67 -7.00
CA ALA A 207 -19.73 14.27 -6.74
C ALA A 207 -20.34 13.87 -5.38
N GLN A 208 -19.95 12.75 -4.82
CA GLN A 208 -20.41 12.29 -3.49
C GLN A 208 -19.64 12.95 -2.33
N ALA A 209 -18.45 13.49 -2.56
CA ALA A 209 -17.58 14.04 -1.50
C ALA A 209 -18.27 15.08 -0.60
N PRO A 210 -19.08 16.03 -1.10
CA PRO A 210 -19.78 16.98 -0.24
C PRO A 210 -20.76 16.29 0.74
N GLY A 211 -21.37 15.16 0.32
CA GLY A 211 -22.26 14.37 1.18
C GLY A 211 -21.51 13.66 2.34
N TRP A 212 -20.21 13.60 2.26
CA TRP A 212 -19.32 13.06 3.32
C TRP A 212 -18.71 14.17 4.19
N GLY A 213 -19.08 15.44 3.98
CA GLY A 213 -18.44 16.60 4.62
C GLY A 213 -17.03 16.85 4.10
N ALA A 214 -16.77 16.52 2.84
CA ALA A 214 -15.47 16.59 2.20
C ALA A 214 -15.49 17.44 0.92
N HIS A 215 -14.35 18.02 0.59
CA HIS A 215 -14.09 18.55 -0.75
C HIS A 215 -12.85 17.87 -1.35
N VAL A 216 -12.84 17.76 -2.67
CA VAL A 216 -11.72 17.15 -3.41
C VAL A 216 -10.66 18.20 -3.67
N LEU A 217 -9.43 17.90 -3.26
CA LEU A 217 -8.27 18.75 -3.51
C LEU A 217 -7.58 18.40 -4.84
N ALA A 218 -7.37 17.11 -5.10
CA ALA A 218 -6.68 16.62 -6.29
C ALA A 218 -6.97 15.13 -6.55
N THR A 219 -6.56 14.64 -7.72
CA THR A 219 -6.59 13.22 -8.07
C THR A 219 -5.31 12.84 -8.81
N THR A 220 -4.87 11.57 -8.66
CA THR A 220 -3.77 11.01 -9.44
C THR A 220 -4.01 9.54 -9.73
N GLU A 221 -3.55 9.05 -10.91
CA GLU A 221 -3.63 7.64 -11.26
C GLU A 221 -2.56 6.85 -10.48
N SER A 222 -2.92 5.68 -9.96
CA SER A 222 -1.94 4.78 -9.34
C SER A 222 -0.94 4.27 -10.40
N PRO A 223 0.38 4.28 -10.11
CA PRO A 223 1.39 3.79 -11.04
C PRO A 223 1.30 2.27 -11.25
N LEU A 224 0.64 1.58 -10.34
CA LEU A 224 0.46 0.14 -10.37
C LEU A 224 -1.01 -0.20 -10.55
N ARG A 225 -1.27 -1.07 -11.50
CA ARG A 225 -2.60 -1.63 -11.70
C ARG A 225 -2.97 -2.60 -10.59
N GLY A 226 -4.27 -2.71 -10.31
CA GLY A 226 -4.82 -3.72 -9.43
C GLY A 226 -4.48 -5.15 -9.90
N PRO A 227 -4.68 -6.19 -9.05
CA PRO A 227 -4.27 -7.56 -9.33
C PRO A 227 -4.80 -8.16 -10.64
N LYS A 228 -5.96 -7.68 -11.11
CA LYS A 228 -6.59 -8.10 -12.37
C LYS A 228 -6.32 -7.14 -13.53
N GLY A 229 -5.52 -6.09 -13.33
CA GLY A 229 -5.15 -5.12 -14.35
C GLY A 229 -6.02 -3.86 -14.39
N ASN A 230 -6.90 -3.64 -13.42
CA ASN A 230 -7.67 -2.41 -13.31
C ASN A 230 -6.76 -1.20 -13.07
N VAL A 231 -7.08 -0.10 -13.73
CA VAL A 231 -6.56 1.22 -13.39
C VAL A 231 -7.24 1.67 -12.09
N GLU A 232 -6.49 2.14 -11.14
CA GLU A 232 -6.98 2.63 -9.86
C GLU A 232 -6.54 4.09 -9.70
N ILE A 233 -7.36 4.92 -9.03
CA ILE A 233 -7.17 6.36 -9.00
C ILE A 233 -7.25 6.83 -7.55
N PHE A 234 -6.25 7.58 -7.10
CA PHE A 234 -6.30 8.25 -5.81
C PHE A 234 -7.12 9.54 -5.89
N VAL A 235 -7.94 9.77 -4.89
CA VAL A 235 -8.64 11.04 -4.65
C VAL A 235 -8.17 11.59 -3.32
N TYR A 236 -7.65 12.81 -3.34
CA TYR A 236 -7.22 13.54 -2.15
C TYR A 236 -8.36 14.43 -1.68
N LEU A 237 -8.76 14.22 -0.44
CA LEU A 237 -9.90 14.87 0.21
C LEU A 237 -9.44 15.68 1.41
N ALA A 238 -10.15 16.76 1.70
CA ALA A 238 -10.08 17.45 2.98
C ALA A 238 -11.49 17.70 3.53
N GLU A 239 -11.57 17.92 4.85
CA GLU A 239 -12.79 18.36 5.50
C GLU A 239 -13.30 19.69 4.89
N SER A 240 -14.62 19.85 4.74
CA SER A 240 -15.28 21.03 4.15
C SER A 240 -15.38 22.19 5.12
#